data_24c927c056669d8a70df937e05f712b6
#
_entry.id   24c927c056669d8a70df937e05f712b6
#
_cell.length_a   1.000
_cell.length_b   1.000
_cell.length_c   1.000
_cell.angle_alpha   90.00
_cell.angle_beta   90.00
_cell.angle_gamma   90.00
#
_symmetry.space_group_name_H-M   'P 1'
#
loop_
_entity.id
_entity.type
_entity.pdbx_description
1 polymer ?
#
loop_
_entity_poly.entity_id
_entity_poly.type
_entity_poly.pdbx_seq_one_letter_code
_entity_poly.pdbx_strand_id
1 'polypeptide(L)'
;NAGYEHREVTDEFPLKRHVVCSDCGGYLTGYTVKARGRNYYKCNKKGCKSNHSTDKMHQKYTELLNGYKIPQELIPVLIDVLRKVFKDNNDMKDETRRMLLKRQTECKQKLERVQVRYGLGEISDEVYQTTLKHLSTEMAEISRGLEEANKNLSNMSKYIDEAVAMSCKLGTLWNSGNFENRQSLQKLMFPAGVLFDKENDDYRTENENEVFKIFRRLSASYEEEKTKATTEIIR
;
A
#
# COMPACT_ATOMS: atom_id res chain seq x y z
N ASN A 1 -28.40 -26.61 16.98
CA ASN A 1 -27.39 -25.58 16.70
C ASN A 1 -27.92 -24.70 15.58
N ALA A 2 -28.64 -23.65 15.94
CA ALA A 2 -29.03 -22.61 14.99
C ALA A 2 -27.74 -21.94 14.46
N GLY A 3 -27.50 -22.01 13.17
CA GLY A 3 -26.36 -21.43 12.51
C GLY A 3 -26.28 -19.93 12.82
N TYR A 4 -25.14 -19.49 13.26
CA TYR A 4 -24.84 -18.08 13.47
C TYR A 4 -24.77 -17.42 12.08
N GLU A 5 -25.84 -16.75 11.65
CA GLU A 5 -25.80 -15.92 10.47
C GLU A 5 -24.78 -14.81 10.68
N HIS A 6 -23.73 -14.82 9.87
CA HIS A 6 -22.82 -13.68 9.78
C HIS A 6 -23.63 -12.48 9.31
N ARG A 7 -23.97 -11.58 10.22
CA ARG A 7 -24.57 -10.30 9.85
C ARG A 7 -23.63 -9.58 8.89
N GLU A 8 -24.21 -9.09 7.83
CA GLU A 8 -23.53 -8.22 6.84
C GLU A 8 -22.71 -7.16 7.55
N VAL A 9 -21.55 -6.90 6.99
CA VAL A 9 -20.63 -5.88 7.48
C VAL A 9 -21.29 -4.53 7.21
N THR A 10 -21.77 -3.89 8.27
CA THR A 10 -22.47 -2.61 8.15
C THR A 10 -21.49 -1.46 8.13
N ASP A 11 -21.75 -0.44 7.30
CA ASP A 11 -20.99 0.82 7.19
C ASP A 11 -20.80 1.56 8.54
N GLU A 12 -21.61 1.19 9.54
CA GLU A 12 -21.62 1.78 10.87
C GLU A 12 -20.36 1.46 11.71
N PHE A 13 -19.64 0.37 11.40
CA PHE A 13 -18.52 -0.11 12.21
C PHE A 13 -17.24 -0.35 11.41
N PRO A 14 -16.70 0.66 10.71
CA PRO A 14 -15.50 0.49 9.88
C PRO A 14 -14.25 0.11 10.67
N LEU A 15 -14.17 0.45 11.96
CA LEU A 15 -13.03 0.12 12.83
C LEU A 15 -13.11 -1.29 13.48
N LYS A 16 -14.17 -2.04 13.22
CA LYS A 16 -14.32 -3.42 13.71
C LYS A 16 -13.17 -4.30 13.23
N ARG A 17 -12.51 -5.00 14.13
CA ARG A 17 -11.34 -5.86 13.88
C ARG A 17 -10.09 -5.14 13.35
N HIS A 18 -10.17 -3.83 13.13
CA HIS A 18 -9.01 -3.01 12.81
C HIS A 18 -8.36 -2.43 14.07
N VAL A 19 -9.16 -2.18 15.08
CA VAL A 19 -8.70 -1.64 16.36
C VAL A 19 -8.53 -2.77 17.38
N VAL A 20 -7.38 -2.75 18.05
CA VAL A 20 -7.00 -3.66 19.13
C VAL A 20 -7.01 -2.91 20.45
N CYS A 21 -7.53 -3.54 21.50
CA CYS A 21 -7.52 -3.01 22.86
C CYS A 21 -6.12 -3.07 23.45
N SER A 22 -5.55 -1.96 23.92
CA SER A 22 -4.22 -1.90 24.54
C SER A 22 -4.14 -2.71 25.84
N ASP A 23 -5.26 -2.80 26.61
CA ASP A 23 -5.26 -3.47 27.92
C ASP A 23 -5.13 -4.99 27.81
N CYS A 24 -5.68 -5.59 26.74
CA CYS A 24 -5.81 -7.05 26.69
C CYS A 24 -5.47 -7.67 25.33
N GLY A 25 -5.13 -6.90 24.31
CA GLY A 25 -4.82 -7.38 22.96
C GLY A 25 -6.02 -7.94 22.19
N GLY A 26 -7.25 -7.76 22.70
CA GLY A 26 -8.47 -8.22 22.02
C GLY A 26 -8.94 -7.23 20.96
N TYR A 27 -9.49 -7.74 19.85
CA TYR A 27 -10.09 -6.88 18.84
C TYR A 27 -11.37 -6.20 19.31
N LEU A 28 -11.59 -4.96 18.88
CA LEU A 28 -12.87 -4.30 19.10
C LEU A 28 -13.92 -4.80 18.09
N THR A 29 -15.15 -4.93 18.57
CA THR A 29 -16.34 -5.26 17.78
C THR A 29 -17.42 -4.22 17.98
N GLY A 30 -18.25 -3.98 16.97
CA GLY A 30 -19.33 -2.99 17.03
C GLY A 30 -20.66 -3.58 17.51
N TYR A 31 -21.47 -2.77 18.20
CA TYR A 31 -22.84 -3.08 18.53
C TYR A 31 -23.71 -1.82 18.65
N THR A 32 -25.01 -1.98 18.44
CA THR A 32 -25.98 -0.88 18.49
C THR A 32 -26.88 -1.05 19.72
N VAL A 33 -27.03 0.02 20.50
CA VAL A 33 -28.01 0.12 21.58
C VAL A 33 -29.33 0.65 20.99
N LYS A 34 -30.21 -0.22 20.56
CA LYS A 34 -31.46 0.12 19.85
C LYS A 34 -32.31 1.14 20.61
N ALA A 35 -32.45 0.99 21.94
CA ALA A 35 -33.23 1.89 22.79
C ALA A 35 -32.75 3.35 22.79
N ARG A 36 -31.48 3.59 22.43
CA ARG A 36 -30.85 4.92 22.41
C ARG A 36 -30.44 5.36 21.00
N GLY A 37 -30.57 4.49 20.00
CA GLY A 37 -30.11 4.74 18.64
C GLY A 37 -28.61 5.03 18.53
N ARG A 38 -27.80 4.49 19.47
CA ARG A 38 -26.35 4.79 19.56
C ARG A 38 -25.51 3.55 19.31
N ASN A 39 -24.40 3.77 18.61
CA ASN A 39 -23.43 2.76 18.24
C ASN A 39 -22.20 2.84 19.13
N TYR A 40 -21.63 1.67 19.44
CA TYR A 40 -20.47 1.54 20.31
C TYR A 40 -19.50 0.47 19.78
N TYR A 41 -18.22 0.66 20.08
CA TYR A 41 -17.20 -0.37 19.97
C TYR A 41 -16.90 -0.94 21.37
N LYS A 42 -16.83 -2.25 21.50
CA LYS A 42 -16.42 -2.93 22.71
C LYS A 42 -15.34 -3.98 22.41
N CYS A 43 -14.49 -4.25 23.39
CA CYS A 43 -13.56 -5.36 23.29
C CYS A 43 -14.33 -6.70 23.30
N ASN A 44 -13.92 -7.64 22.44
CA ASN A 44 -14.54 -8.96 22.37
C ASN A 44 -13.98 -9.96 23.39
N LYS A 45 -12.89 -9.62 24.11
CA LYS A 45 -12.27 -10.50 25.10
C LYS A 45 -13.09 -10.54 26.39
N LYS A 46 -13.42 -11.74 26.83
CA LYS A 46 -14.20 -11.94 28.05
C LYS A 46 -13.52 -11.29 29.27
N GLY A 47 -14.27 -10.50 30.02
CA GLY A 47 -13.79 -9.78 31.21
C GLY A 47 -13.20 -8.39 30.92
N CYS A 48 -12.90 -8.03 29.66
CA CYS A 48 -12.46 -6.69 29.31
C CYS A 48 -13.64 -5.70 29.31
N LYS A 49 -13.45 -4.57 29.99
CA LYS A 49 -14.49 -3.52 30.13
C LYS A 49 -14.33 -2.36 29.12
N SER A 50 -13.44 -2.50 28.13
CA SER A 50 -13.24 -1.47 27.11
C SER A 50 -14.49 -1.32 26.24
N ASN A 51 -15.10 -0.12 26.30
CA ASN A 51 -16.34 0.21 25.58
C ASN A 51 -16.38 1.71 25.28
N HIS A 52 -16.51 2.09 24.02
CA HIS A 52 -16.37 3.46 23.52
C HIS A 52 -17.44 3.77 22.48
N SER A 53 -17.94 5.01 22.44
CA SER A 53 -18.88 5.43 21.40
C SER A 53 -18.21 5.45 20.02
N THR A 54 -18.94 5.08 18.97
CA THR A 54 -18.43 5.14 17.59
C THR A 54 -18.03 6.53 17.20
N ASP A 55 -18.83 7.55 17.52
CA ASP A 55 -18.57 8.94 17.17
C ASP A 55 -17.21 9.41 17.68
N LYS A 56 -16.94 9.15 18.98
CA LYS A 56 -15.67 9.50 19.60
C LYS A 56 -14.49 8.76 18.94
N MET A 57 -14.65 7.46 18.72
CA MET A 57 -13.60 6.67 18.09
C MET A 57 -13.36 7.09 16.63
N HIS A 58 -14.40 7.40 15.89
CA HIS A 58 -14.27 7.87 14.51
C HIS A 58 -13.60 9.25 14.45
N GLN A 59 -13.97 10.17 15.36
CA GLN A 59 -13.32 11.46 15.47
C GLN A 59 -11.82 11.31 15.75
N LYS A 60 -11.46 10.53 16.77
CA LYS A 60 -10.06 10.25 17.13
C LYS A 60 -9.28 9.57 16.00
N TYR A 61 -9.92 8.68 15.27
CA TYR A 61 -9.30 8.05 14.11
C TYR A 61 -9.06 9.04 12.97
N THR A 62 -9.98 9.97 12.77
CA THR A 62 -9.80 11.07 11.82
C THR A 62 -8.65 12.00 12.23
N GLU A 63 -8.52 12.30 13.52
CA GLU A 63 -7.41 13.08 14.08
C GLU A 63 -6.07 12.34 13.84
N LEU A 64 -6.02 11.03 14.10
CA LEU A 64 -4.86 10.19 13.78
C LEU A 64 -4.48 10.30 12.30
N LEU A 65 -5.43 10.13 11.39
CA LEU A 65 -5.19 10.23 9.94
C LEU A 65 -4.70 11.63 9.52
N ASN A 66 -5.23 12.67 10.15
CA ASN A 66 -4.81 14.05 9.89
C ASN A 66 -3.36 14.32 10.36
N GLY A 67 -2.85 13.55 11.32
CA GLY A 67 -1.44 13.59 11.72
C GLY A 67 -0.46 13.15 10.64
N TYR A 68 -0.94 12.53 9.56
CA TYR A 68 -0.15 12.15 8.38
C TYR A 68 -0.32 13.11 7.22
N LYS A 69 -1.07 14.20 7.41
CA LYS A 69 -1.31 15.20 6.36
C LYS A 69 -0.01 15.91 6.00
N ILE A 70 0.28 15.95 4.71
CA ILE A 70 1.44 16.68 4.18
C ILE A 70 1.08 18.17 4.07
N PRO A 71 1.90 19.08 4.59
CA PRO A 71 1.77 20.52 4.34
C PRO A 71 1.76 20.82 2.85
N GLN A 72 0.92 21.75 2.42
CA GLN A 72 0.79 22.09 0.98
C GLN A 72 2.10 22.60 0.39
N GLU A 73 2.90 23.27 1.19
CA GLU A 73 4.20 23.83 0.81
C GLU A 73 5.23 22.74 0.47
N LEU A 74 5.11 21.55 1.07
CA LEU A 74 6.00 20.41 0.81
C LEU A 74 5.57 19.55 -0.40
N ILE A 75 4.36 19.74 -0.91
CA ILE A 75 3.83 18.92 -2.01
C ILE A 75 4.71 18.96 -3.26
N PRO A 76 5.13 20.15 -3.78
CA PRO A 76 5.96 20.20 -4.98
C PRO A 76 7.29 19.47 -4.80
N VAL A 77 7.95 19.69 -3.67
CA VAL A 77 9.23 19.05 -3.34
C VAL A 77 9.08 17.53 -3.25
N LEU A 78 8.02 17.06 -2.60
CA LEU A 78 7.74 15.64 -2.47
C LEU A 78 7.47 14.97 -3.83
N ILE A 79 6.68 15.63 -4.69
CA ILE A 79 6.42 15.15 -6.05
C ILE A 79 7.73 15.04 -6.84
N ASP A 80 8.60 16.03 -6.76
CA ASP A 80 9.88 16.02 -7.48
C ASP A 80 10.81 14.92 -6.96
N VAL A 81 10.89 14.72 -5.64
CA VAL A 81 11.65 13.62 -5.04
C VAL A 81 11.10 12.26 -5.46
N LEU A 82 9.78 12.06 -5.39
CA LEU A 82 9.16 10.80 -5.79
C LEU A 82 9.37 10.52 -7.28
N ARG A 83 9.26 11.55 -8.15
CA ARG A 83 9.52 11.42 -9.59
C ARG A 83 10.98 11.05 -9.86
N LYS A 84 11.93 11.66 -9.15
CA LYS A 84 13.35 11.35 -9.27
C LYS A 84 13.67 9.92 -8.86
N VAL A 85 13.23 9.51 -7.67
CA VAL A 85 13.39 8.13 -7.17
C VAL A 85 12.77 7.13 -8.14
N PHE A 86 11.61 7.47 -8.68
CA PHE A 86 10.93 6.63 -9.66
C PHE A 86 11.70 6.55 -10.98
N LYS A 87 12.25 7.67 -11.47
CA LYS A 87 13.09 7.70 -12.68
C LYS A 87 14.33 6.83 -12.50
N ASP A 88 15.04 6.99 -11.38
CA ASP A 88 16.25 6.19 -11.06
C ASP A 88 15.93 4.69 -11.02
N ASN A 89 14.79 4.30 -10.42
CA ASN A 89 14.32 2.91 -10.44
C ASN A 89 13.89 2.42 -11.83
N ASN A 90 13.38 3.30 -12.69
CA ASN A 90 13.01 2.95 -14.06
C ASN A 90 14.22 2.80 -14.97
N ASP A 91 15.26 3.62 -14.81
CA ASP A 91 16.50 3.49 -15.57
C ASP A 91 17.13 2.10 -15.35
N MET A 92 17.09 1.57 -14.13
CA MET A 92 17.50 0.18 -13.85
C MET A 92 16.61 -0.86 -14.54
N LYS A 93 15.30 -0.63 -14.59
CA LYS A 93 14.35 -1.54 -15.27
C LYS A 93 14.48 -1.45 -16.79
N ASP A 94 14.73 -0.28 -17.32
CA ASP A 94 14.99 -0.07 -18.76
C ASP A 94 16.28 -0.77 -19.18
N GLU A 95 17.31 -0.77 -18.36
CA GLU A 95 18.54 -1.55 -18.60
C GLU A 95 18.26 -3.06 -18.62
N THR A 96 17.51 -3.56 -17.62
CA THR A 96 17.07 -4.95 -17.59
C THR A 96 16.26 -5.32 -18.83
N ARG A 97 15.34 -4.46 -19.25
CA ARG A 97 14.54 -4.64 -20.46
C ARG A 97 15.41 -4.68 -21.72
N ARG A 98 16.39 -3.77 -21.85
CA ARG A 98 17.36 -3.77 -22.95
C ARG A 98 18.15 -5.09 -22.99
N MET A 99 18.62 -5.56 -21.85
CA MET A 99 19.31 -6.85 -21.75
C MET A 99 18.42 -8.02 -22.19
N LEU A 100 17.16 -8.05 -21.75
CA LEU A 100 16.20 -9.08 -22.14
C LEU A 100 15.89 -9.05 -23.65
N LEU A 101 15.73 -7.87 -24.25
CA LEU A 101 15.53 -7.72 -25.69
C LEU A 101 16.76 -8.20 -26.49
N LYS A 102 17.97 -7.90 -26.01
CA LYS A 102 19.20 -8.41 -26.62
C LYS A 102 19.24 -9.93 -26.56
N ARG A 103 19.00 -10.53 -25.40
CA ARG A 103 18.92 -11.99 -25.24
C ARG A 103 17.85 -12.61 -26.14
N GLN A 104 16.70 -11.97 -26.30
CA GLN A 104 15.64 -12.42 -27.19
C GLN A 104 16.14 -12.51 -28.65
N THR A 105 16.85 -11.46 -29.10
CA THR A 105 17.42 -11.41 -30.45
C THR A 105 18.47 -12.49 -30.64
N GLU A 106 19.36 -12.68 -29.67
CA GLU A 106 20.39 -13.74 -29.71
C GLU A 106 19.76 -15.15 -29.73
N CYS A 107 18.72 -15.37 -28.93
CA CYS A 107 17.99 -16.64 -28.90
C CYS A 107 17.31 -16.95 -30.25
N LYS A 108 16.68 -15.95 -30.89
CA LYS A 108 16.11 -16.07 -32.23
C LYS A 108 17.17 -16.41 -33.29
N GLN A 109 18.33 -15.75 -33.24
CA GLN A 109 19.43 -16.05 -34.15
C GLN A 109 20.01 -17.44 -33.94
N LYS A 110 20.11 -17.92 -32.68
CA LYS A 110 20.52 -19.31 -32.41
C LYS A 110 19.52 -20.30 -32.98
N LEU A 111 18.23 -20.04 -32.77
CA LEU A 111 17.15 -20.90 -33.31
C LEU A 111 17.26 -20.99 -34.84
N GLU A 112 17.39 -19.87 -35.53
CA GLU A 112 17.54 -19.82 -36.99
C GLU A 112 18.76 -20.64 -37.48
N ARG A 113 19.92 -20.44 -36.83
CA ARG A 113 21.14 -21.20 -37.16
C ARG A 113 20.93 -22.71 -36.97
N VAL A 114 20.27 -23.14 -35.91
CA VAL A 114 20.00 -24.55 -35.63
C VAL A 114 19.05 -25.13 -36.69
N GLN A 115 18.03 -24.39 -37.10
CA GLN A 115 17.11 -24.77 -38.17
C GLN A 115 17.82 -24.95 -39.52
N VAL A 116 18.69 -24.01 -39.88
CA VAL A 116 19.48 -24.10 -41.12
C VAL A 116 20.40 -25.33 -41.11
N ARG A 117 21.14 -25.54 -40.01
CA ARG A 117 22.05 -26.69 -39.89
C ARG A 117 21.31 -28.04 -39.94
N TYR A 118 20.12 -28.09 -39.35
CA TYR A 118 19.26 -29.29 -39.46
C TYR A 118 18.77 -29.51 -40.89
N GLY A 119 18.32 -28.47 -41.56
CA GLY A 119 17.89 -28.52 -42.96
C GLY A 119 19.01 -28.93 -43.93
N LEU A 120 20.26 -28.63 -43.61
CA LEU A 120 21.45 -29.04 -44.36
C LEU A 120 21.93 -30.47 -44.01
N GLY A 121 21.30 -31.12 -43.05
CA GLY A 121 21.69 -32.47 -42.60
C GLY A 121 22.98 -32.50 -41.74
N GLU A 122 23.42 -31.34 -41.21
CA GLU A 122 24.65 -31.22 -40.41
C GLU A 122 24.49 -31.70 -38.96
N ILE A 123 23.27 -31.73 -38.45
CA ILE A 123 22.95 -32.20 -37.09
C ILE A 123 21.84 -33.24 -37.11
N SER A 124 21.89 -34.20 -36.15
CA SER A 124 20.89 -35.22 -36.01
C SER A 124 19.57 -34.69 -35.46
N ASP A 125 18.47 -35.42 -35.69
CA ASP A 125 17.15 -35.06 -35.16
C ASP A 125 17.16 -34.95 -33.63
N GLU A 126 17.84 -35.83 -32.92
CA GLU A 126 17.95 -35.81 -31.46
C GLU A 126 18.60 -34.48 -30.95
N VAL A 127 19.70 -34.07 -31.58
CA VAL A 127 20.39 -32.81 -31.26
C VAL A 127 19.48 -31.63 -31.57
N TYR A 128 18.79 -31.67 -32.72
CA TYR A 128 17.83 -30.62 -33.10
C TYR A 128 16.72 -30.46 -32.07
N GLN A 129 16.02 -31.56 -31.71
CA GLN A 129 14.90 -31.53 -30.77
C GLN A 129 15.33 -31.08 -29.37
N THR A 130 16.48 -31.54 -28.89
CA THR A 130 17.02 -31.17 -27.59
C THR A 130 17.34 -29.66 -27.55
N THR A 131 18.00 -29.15 -28.62
CA THR A 131 18.33 -27.72 -28.70
C THR A 131 17.09 -26.86 -28.82
N LEU A 132 16.10 -27.28 -29.59
CA LEU A 132 14.83 -26.59 -29.79
C LEU A 132 14.06 -26.48 -28.47
N LYS A 133 14.01 -27.55 -27.67
CA LYS A 133 13.39 -27.55 -26.34
C LYS A 133 14.10 -26.56 -25.41
N HIS A 134 15.43 -26.52 -25.40
CA HIS A 134 16.20 -25.60 -24.57
C HIS A 134 15.93 -24.14 -24.98
N LEU A 135 15.99 -23.81 -26.28
CA LEU A 135 15.76 -22.48 -26.79
C LEU A 135 14.31 -21.99 -26.58
N SER A 136 13.33 -22.92 -26.66
CA SER A 136 11.93 -22.58 -26.39
C SER A 136 11.70 -22.24 -24.91
N THR A 137 12.35 -22.97 -23.99
CA THR A 137 12.31 -22.64 -22.56
C THR A 137 12.96 -21.30 -22.28
N GLU A 138 14.14 -21.03 -22.83
CA GLU A 138 14.82 -19.73 -22.69
C GLU A 138 13.95 -18.59 -23.25
N MET A 139 13.31 -18.76 -24.39
CA MET A 139 12.41 -17.76 -24.98
C MET A 139 11.19 -17.49 -24.08
N ALA A 140 10.62 -18.52 -23.46
CA ALA A 140 9.49 -18.37 -22.54
C ALA A 140 9.88 -17.57 -21.27
N GLU A 141 11.07 -17.82 -20.73
CA GLU A 141 11.60 -17.06 -19.58
C GLU A 141 11.83 -15.58 -19.94
N ILE A 142 12.45 -15.33 -21.10
CA ILE A 142 12.67 -13.96 -21.58
C ILE A 142 11.33 -13.23 -21.79
N SER A 143 10.34 -13.88 -22.40
CA SER A 143 9.02 -13.29 -22.64
C SER A 143 8.33 -12.93 -21.34
N ARG A 144 8.39 -13.82 -20.32
CA ARG A 144 7.85 -13.53 -18.97
C ARG A 144 8.53 -12.32 -18.32
N GLY A 145 9.87 -12.26 -18.39
CA GLY A 145 10.62 -11.14 -17.86
C GLY A 145 10.28 -9.81 -18.55
N LEU A 146 10.06 -9.82 -19.87
CA LEU A 146 9.61 -8.64 -20.62
C LEU A 146 8.20 -8.20 -20.25
N GLU A 147 7.28 -9.15 -20.04
CA GLU A 147 5.92 -8.83 -19.57
C GLU A 147 5.92 -8.20 -18.17
N GLU A 148 6.72 -8.73 -17.26
CA GLU A 148 6.88 -8.19 -15.92
C GLU A 148 7.49 -6.78 -15.93
N ALA A 149 8.51 -6.55 -16.77
CA ALA A 149 9.12 -5.24 -16.95
C ALA A 149 8.13 -4.20 -17.54
N ASN A 150 7.26 -4.62 -18.47
CA ASN A 150 6.29 -3.72 -19.11
C ASN A 150 5.09 -3.33 -18.22
N LYS A 151 4.63 -4.22 -17.34
CA LYS A 151 3.47 -3.96 -16.45
C LYS A 151 3.65 -2.75 -15.53
N ASN A 152 4.87 -2.35 -15.25
CA ASN A 152 5.18 -1.34 -14.23
C ASN A 152 5.45 0.08 -14.79
N LEU A 153 5.44 0.29 -16.10
CA LEU A 153 5.94 1.54 -16.71
C LEU A 153 4.88 2.59 -17.08
N SER A 154 3.60 2.23 -17.24
CA SER A 154 2.72 3.07 -18.07
C SER A 154 2.00 4.23 -17.39
N ASN A 155 1.87 4.30 -16.04
CA ASN A 155 1.03 5.35 -15.42
C ASN A 155 1.55 5.94 -14.10
N MET A 156 2.81 5.71 -13.73
CA MET A 156 3.30 6.03 -12.40
C MET A 156 3.34 7.53 -12.08
N SER A 157 3.63 8.40 -13.06
CA SER A 157 3.62 9.85 -12.79
C SER A 157 2.26 10.33 -12.34
N LYS A 158 1.20 9.84 -13.00
CA LYS A 158 -0.19 10.12 -12.62
C LYS A 158 -0.52 9.57 -11.22
N TYR A 159 -0.08 8.34 -10.92
CA TYR A 159 -0.28 7.73 -9.60
C TYR A 159 0.46 8.47 -8.48
N ILE A 160 1.66 9.02 -8.75
CA ILE A 160 2.38 9.86 -7.78
C ILE A 160 1.54 11.10 -7.45
N ASP A 161 1.08 11.83 -8.46
CA ASP A 161 0.30 13.04 -8.27
C ASP A 161 -1.02 12.75 -7.51
N GLU A 162 -1.72 11.68 -7.87
CA GLU A 162 -2.93 11.22 -7.20
C GLU A 162 -2.65 10.78 -5.75
N ALA A 163 -1.61 9.99 -5.50
CA ALA A 163 -1.25 9.52 -4.16
C ALA A 163 -0.87 10.68 -3.23
N VAL A 164 -0.11 11.65 -3.72
CA VAL A 164 0.24 12.85 -2.94
C VAL A 164 -1.00 13.69 -2.66
N ALA A 165 -1.88 13.90 -3.65
CA ALA A 165 -3.13 14.62 -3.47
C ALA A 165 -4.06 13.92 -2.45
N MET A 166 -4.10 12.59 -2.44
CA MET A 166 -4.84 11.80 -1.45
C MET A 166 -4.24 11.94 -0.04
N SER A 167 -2.93 11.95 0.08
CA SER A 167 -2.22 12.09 1.36
C SER A 167 -2.52 13.41 2.08
N CYS A 168 -2.92 14.45 1.34
CA CYS A 168 -3.35 15.72 1.92
C CYS A 168 -4.76 15.67 2.57
N LYS A 169 -5.56 14.64 2.31
CA LYS A 169 -6.99 14.56 2.65
C LYS A 169 -7.38 13.24 3.31
N LEU A 170 -6.45 12.53 3.95
CA LEU A 170 -6.68 11.18 4.49
C LEU A 170 -7.90 11.10 5.42
N GLY A 171 -8.02 12.02 6.39
CA GLY A 171 -9.16 12.07 7.29
C GLY A 171 -10.48 12.33 6.56
N THR A 172 -10.48 13.23 5.58
CA THR A 172 -11.67 13.52 4.76
C THR A 172 -12.06 12.32 3.92
N LEU A 173 -11.09 11.67 3.27
CA LEU A 173 -11.31 10.47 2.45
C LEU A 173 -11.88 9.32 3.28
N TRP A 174 -11.39 9.14 4.50
CA TRP A 174 -11.91 8.12 5.39
C TRP A 174 -13.36 8.44 5.82
N ASN A 175 -13.66 9.69 6.20
CA ASN A 175 -14.99 10.09 6.62
C ASN A 175 -16.04 10.00 5.51
N SER A 176 -15.69 10.40 4.27
CA SER A 176 -16.59 10.37 3.12
C SER A 176 -16.61 9.02 2.38
N GLY A 177 -15.68 8.13 2.66
CA GLY A 177 -15.55 6.83 2.00
C GLY A 177 -16.66 5.86 2.41
N ASN A 178 -17.05 4.98 1.49
CA ASN A 178 -17.84 3.80 1.82
C ASN A 178 -17.02 2.81 2.65
N PHE A 179 -17.65 1.74 3.13
CA PHE A 179 -17.01 0.75 3.99
C PHE A 179 -15.72 0.16 3.38
N GLU A 180 -15.76 -0.22 2.11
CA GLU A 180 -14.63 -0.83 1.40
C GLU A 180 -13.45 0.14 1.27
N ASN A 181 -13.72 1.41 0.92
CA ASN A 181 -12.72 2.46 0.81
C ASN A 181 -12.08 2.76 2.17
N ARG A 182 -12.88 2.81 3.25
CA ARG A 182 -12.39 2.98 4.62
C ARG A 182 -11.45 1.83 5.01
N GLN A 183 -11.86 0.58 4.76
CA GLN A 183 -11.04 -0.59 5.06
C GLN A 183 -9.76 -0.65 4.22
N SER A 184 -9.82 -0.29 2.95
CA SER A 184 -8.65 -0.23 2.07
C SER A 184 -7.64 0.79 2.56
N LEU A 185 -8.10 1.98 2.94
CA LEU A 185 -7.23 3.01 3.52
C LEU A 185 -6.62 2.58 4.86
N GLN A 186 -7.42 1.96 5.73
CA GLN A 186 -6.97 1.41 7.01
C GLN A 186 -5.85 0.39 6.84
N LYS A 187 -6.04 -0.59 5.95
CA LYS A 187 -5.04 -1.63 5.65
C LYS A 187 -3.78 -1.07 5.00
N LEU A 188 -3.94 -0.06 4.13
CA LEU A 188 -2.82 0.60 3.49
C LEU A 188 -1.94 1.33 4.52
N MET A 189 -2.55 2.08 5.44
CA MET A 189 -1.82 2.87 6.43
C MET A 189 -1.32 2.03 7.60
N PHE A 190 -2.14 1.12 8.11
CA PHE A 190 -1.90 0.32 9.30
C PHE A 190 -2.19 -1.17 9.03
N PRO A 191 -1.27 -1.89 8.35
CA PRO A 191 -1.51 -3.29 7.95
C PRO A 191 -1.84 -4.23 9.11
N ALA A 192 -1.28 -3.98 10.29
CA ALA A 192 -1.51 -4.76 11.51
C ALA A 192 -2.64 -4.20 12.39
N GLY A 193 -3.32 -3.12 11.93
CA GLY A 193 -4.30 -2.40 12.74
C GLY A 193 -3.66 -1.37 13.67
N VAL A 194 -4.48 -0.80 14.56
CA VAL A 194 -4.06 0.22 15.53
C VAL A 194 -4.47 -0.20 16.94
N LEU A 195 -3.69 0.19 17.94
CA LEU A 195 -4.03 0.01 19.36
C LEU A 195 -4.87 1.20 19.81
N PHE A 196 -5.91 0.94 20.61
CA PHE A 196 -6.64 1.99 21.30
C PHE A 196 -6.28 1.99 22.78
N ASP A 197 -5.65 3.09 23.22
CA ASP A 197 -5.28 3.31 24.61
C ASP A 197 -6.43 3.98 25.36
N LYS A 198 -6.99 3.24 26.31
CA LYS A 198 -8.11 3.71 27.09
C LYS A 198 -7.74 4.80 28.09
N GLU A 199 -6.51 4.80 28.62
CA GLU A 199 -6.06 5.76 29.62
C GLU A 199 -5.85 7.14 28.99
N ASN A 200 -5.21 7.15 27.84
CA ASN A 200 -4.96 8.39 27.08
C ASN A 200 -6.10 8.74 26.12
N ASP A 201 -7.07 7.82 25.96
CA ASP A 201 -8.22 7.96 25.06
C ASP A 201 -7.79 8.29 23.63
N ASP A 202 -6.73 7.62 23.13
CA ASP A 202 -6.12 7.88 21.85
C ASP A 202 -5.59 6.61 21.17
N TYR A 203 -5.24 6.72 19.88
CA TYR A 203 -4.68 5.62 19.11
C TYR A 203 -3.16 5.58 19.20
N ARG A 204 -2.62 4.37 19.34
CA ARG A 204 -1.19 4.09 19.19
C ARG A 204 -0.96 3.25 17.94
N THR A 205 0.08 3.59 17.20
CA THR A 205 0.46 2.92 15.96
C THR A 205 1.83 2.27 16.14
N GLU A 206 1.87 0.94 16.13
CA GLU A 206 3.13 0.17 16.22
C GLU A 206 3.67 -0.17 14.82
N ASN A 207 2.77 -0.51 13.89
CA ASN A 207 3.10 -0.91 12.54
C ASN A 207 2.43 0.03 11.54
N GLU A 208 3.16 1.06 11.15
CA GLU A 208 2.75 2.02 10.13
C GLU A 208 3.37 1.64 8.78
N ASN A 209 2.67 1.91 7.69
CA ASN A 209 3.28 1.84 6.37
C ASN A 209 4.45 2.84 6.29
N GLU A 210 5.62 2.37 5.83
CA GLU A 210 6.86 3.15 5.83
C GLU A 210 6.76 4.47 5.05
N VAL A 211 5.98 4.51 3.97
CA VAL A 211 5.76 5.74 3.19
C VAL A 211 5.04 6.80 4.04
N PHE A 212 3.97 6.43 4.74
CA PHE A 212 3.23 7.35 5.60
C PHE A 212 4.03 7.76 6.83
N LYS A 213 4.87 6.88 7.36
CA LYS A 213 5.81 7.20 8.44
C LYS A 213 6.81 8.28 8.02
N ILE A 214 7.32 8.21 6.78
CA ILE A 214 8.18 9.25 6.21
C ILE A 214 7.40 10.56 6.09
N PHE A 215 6.18 10.54 5.58
CA PHE A 215 5.34 11.73 5.45
C PHE A 215 5.10 12.41 6.80
N ARG A 216 4.77 11.64 7.83
CA ARG A 216 4.60 12.16 9.20
C ARG A 216 5.86 12.83 9.73
N ARG A 217 7.03 12.19 9.53
CA ARG A 217 8.31 12.77 9.96
C ARG A 217 8.63 14.08 9.24
N LEU A 218 8.47 14.10 7.91
CA LEU A 218 8.68 15.32 7.12
C LEU A 218 7.77 16.46 7.56
N SER A 219 6.49 16.15 7.79
CA SER A 219 5.52 17.14 8.26
C SER A 219 5.88 17.68 9.64
N ALA A 220 6.27 16.82 10.58
CA ALA A 220 6.68 17.22 11.92
C ALA A 220 7.93 18.13 11.88
N SER A 221 8.97 17.74 11.12
CA SER A 221 10.19 18.54 10.97
C SER A 221 9.90 19.92 10.36
N TYR A 222 9.02 19.97 9.36
CA TYR A 222 8.63 21.23 8.73
C TYR A 222 7.90 22.18 9.70
N GLU A 223 6.97 21.67 10.49
CA GLU A 223 6.24 22.48 11.49
C GLU A 223 7.18 22.95 12.61
N GLU A 224 8.14 22.15 13.03
CA GLU A 224 9.16 22.57 13.99
C GLU A 224 10.05 23.70 13.45
N GLU A 225 10.51 23.61 12.21
CA GLU A 225 11.31 24.65 11.56
C GLU A 225 10.50 25.96 11.40
N LYS A 226 9.26 25.86 10.96
CA LYS A 226 8.34 26.99 10.82
C LYS A 226 8.12 27.72 12.15
N THR A 227 7.95 26.95 13.23
CA THR A 227 7.77 27.50 14.58
C THR A 227 9.02 28.21 15.06
N LYS A 228 10.23 27.65 14.83
CA LYS A 228 11.51 28.27 15.16
C LYS A 228 11.71 29.58 14.40
N ALA A 229 11.50 29.58 13.08
CA ALA A 229 11.62 30.77 12.24
C ALA A 229 10.66 31.88 12.68
N THR A 230 9.43 31.56 13.05
CA THR A 230 8.46 32.55 13.56
C THR A 230 8.89 33.13 14.89
N THR A 231 9.50 32.32 15.76
CA THR A 231 9.98 32.78 17.08
C THR A 231 11.21 33.71 16.97
N GLU A 232 12.07 33.49 15.94
CA GLU A 232 13.23 34.37 15.69
C GLU A 232 12.84 35.72 15.10
N ILE A 233 11.76 35.81 14.33
CA ILE A 233 11.27 37.08 13.76
C ILE A 233 10.60 37.99 14.81
N ILE A 234 10.07 37.40 15.88
CA ILE A 234 9.37 38.11 16.96
C ILE A 234 10.36 38.60 18.05
N ARG A 235 11.60 38.17 18.02
CA ARG A 235 12.68 38.64 18.89
C ARG A 235 13.46 39.79 18.26
#